data_66d46fd5bc1ebc06ed54a0bef535cb91
#
_entry.id   66d46fd5bc1ebc06ed54a0bef535cb91
#
_cell.length_a   1.000
_cell.length_b   1.000
_cell.length_c   1.000
_cell.angle_alpha   90.00
_cell.angle_beta   90.00
_cell.angle_gamma   90.00
#
_symmetry.space_group_name_H-M   'P 1'
#
loop_
_entity.id
_entity.type
_entity.pdbx_description
1 polymer ?
#
loop_
_entity_poly.entity_id
_entity_poly.type
_entity_poly.pdbx_seq_one_letter_code
_entity_poly.pdbx_strand_id
1 'polypeptide(L)'
;MRLKNQVAIVTGAGVGLGKAVALRYAAEGAQVVVAEINADTGSATAQEIRDARGEAFFMPTNVAEEQEVRAMVETTIKRYGRVDILFNNAGIQMYGKDTRLHELSTEVWERTLAVNLRGHYLCAKYVIPHMLTQGRGCIINLASPTGMRGYQNLTAYSTSKGGIAALTRAMAADYSRDHIRVNAIVPGCMDTPMNAARLSDEKMRQQRLGMIPYRRLGNAEDVAGLAVFLASDEADYCVGGFYAVDGGLMAI
;
A
#
# COMPACT_ATOMS: atom_id res chain seq x y z
N MET A 1 12.39 17.26 -7.44
CA MET A 1 11.72 16.04 -7.98
C MET A 1 12.59 14.83 -7.64
N ARG A 2 12.26 14.15 -6.56
CA ARG A 2 13.04 13.03 -6.00
C ARG A 2 12.85 11.70 -6.75
N LEU A 3 11.78 11.60 -7.57
CA LEU A 3 11.43 10.38 -8.32
C LEU A 3 11.46 10.61 -9.85
N LYS A 4 12.24 11.59 -10.30
CA LYS A 4 12.32 11.93 -11.71
C LYS A 4 12.74 10.74 -12.56
N ASN A 5 11.99 10.46 -13.63
CA ASN A 5 12.22 9.35 -14.57
C ASN A 5 12.06 7.94 -13.96
N GLN A 6 11.48 7.80 -12.78
CA GLN A 6 11.14 6.51 -12.19
C GLN A 6 9.72 6.09 -12.58
N VAL A 7 9.49 4.80 -12.75
CA VAL A 7 8.19 4.20 -13.02
C VAL A 7 7.66 3.56 -11.76
N ALA A 8 6.49 4.01 -11.29
CA ALA A 8 5.87 3.54 -10.06
C ALA A 8 4.54 2.86 -10.34
N ILE A 9 4.36 1.63 -9.85
CA ILE A 9 3.06 0.97 -9.76
C ILE A 9 2.50 1.23 -8.37
N VAL A 10 1.29 1.78 -8.28
CA VAL A 10 0.56 2.00 -7.02
C VAL A 10 -0.73 1.21 -7.07
N THR A 11 -0.89 0.22 -6.19
CA THR A 11 -2.11 -0.61 -6.13
C THR A 11 -3.16 -0.02 -5.20
N GLY A 12 -4.45 -0.13 -5.55
CA GLY A 12 -5.53 0.51 -4.82
C GLY A 12 -5.41 2.04 -4.86
N ALA A 13 -5.04 2.58 -6.01
CA ALA A 13 -4.70 4.00 -6.19
C ALA A 13 -5.89 4.89 -6.55
N GLY A 14 -7.12 4.38 -6.51
CA GLY A 14 -8.32 5.14 -6.83
C GLY A 14 -8.77 6.09 -5.72
N VAL A 15 -8.51 5.74 -4.45
CA VAL A 15 -8.96 6.51 -3.27
C VAL A 15 -7.96 6.44 -2.12
N GLY A 16 -8.14 7.29 -1.13
CA GLY A 16 -7.44 7.23 0.17
C GLY A 16 -5.91 7.31 0.05
N LEU A 17 -5.21 6.42 0.76
CA LEU A 17 -3.75 6.43 0.86
C LEU A 17 -3.10 6.19 -0.50
N GLY A 18 -3.60 5.22 -1.27
CA GLY A 18 -3.07 4.90 -2.59
C GLY A 18 -3.18 6.07 -3.56
N LYS A 19 -4.32 6.76 -3.59
CA LYS A 19 -4.51 7.96 -4.40
C LYS A 19 -3.52 9.06 -4.02
N ALA A 20 -3.39 9.38 -2.74
CA ALA A 20 -2.46 10.41 -2.27
C ALA A 20 -0.99 10.09 -2.62
N VAL A 21 -0.59 8.82 -2.48
CA VAL A 21 0.76 8.38 -2.87
C VAL A 21 0.94 8.49 -4.38
N ALA A 22 -0.04 8.09 -5.20
CA ALA A 22 0.03 8.20 -6.66
C ALA A 22 0.19 9.66 -7.12
N LEU A 23 -0.62 10.57 -6.58
CA LEU A 23 -0.54 12.01 -6.84
C LEU A 23 0.83 12.57 -6.42
N ARG A 24 1.30 12.20 -5.23
CA ARG A 24 2.58 12.69 -4.72
C ARG A 24 3.77 12.14 -5.49
N TYR A 25 3.75 10.87 -5.92
CA TYR A 25 4.80 10.30 -6.77
C TYR A 25 4.88 11.03 -8.10
N ALA A 26 3.75 11.30 -8.74
CA ALA A 26 3.70 12.08 -9.98
C ALA A 26 4.24 13.50 -9.79
N ALA A 27 3.88 14.19 -8.72
CA ALA A 27 4.40 15.52 -8.38
C ALA A 27 5.92 15.53 -8.14
N GLU A 28 6.50 14.38 -7.73
CA GLU A 28 7.94 14.20 -7.59
C GLU A 28 8.61 13.68 -8.89
N GLY A 29 7.86 13.63 -10.00
CA GLY A 29 8.38 13.34 -11.35
C GLY A 29 8.35 11.88 -11.76
N ALA A 30 7.67 11.01 -11.02
CA ALA A 30 7.46 9.63 -11.40
C ALA A 30 6.39 9.49 -12.49
N GLN A 31 6.55 8.49 -13.37
CA GLN A 31 5.51 7.97 -14.24
C GLN A 31 4.69 6.95 -13.45
N VAL A 32 3.38 7.19 -13.29
CA VAL A 32 2.56 6.43 -12.34
C VAL A 32 1.57 5.50 -13.04
N VAL A 33 1.59 4.24 -12.67
CA VAL A 33 0.56 3.26 -13.00
C VAL A 33 -0.45 3.24 -11.86
N VAL A 34 -1.63 3.75 -12.12
CA VAL A 34 -2.77 3.75 -11.20
C VAL A 34 -3.47 2.40 -11.33
N ALA A 35 -3.07 1.40 -10.51
CA ALA A 35 -3.68 0.08 -10.51
C ALA A 35 -4.86 0.06 -9.52
N GLU A 36 -6.08 -0.11 -10.05
CA GLU A 36 -7.31 -0.01 -9.27
C GLU A 36 -8.39 -0.93 -9.86
N ILE A 37 -9.19 -1.54 -8.99
CA ILE A 37 -10.30 -2.41 -9.41
C ILE A 37 -11.52 -1.58 -9.88
N ASN A 38 -11.75 -0.43 -9.27
CA ASN A 38 -12.84 0.46 -9.64
C ASN A 38 -12.39 1.40 -10.76
N ALA A 39 -13.00 1.22 -11.94
CA ALA A 39 -12.62 1.95 -13.15
C ALA A 39 -12.83 3.47 -13.03
N ASP A 40 -13.91 3.90 -12.38
CA ASP A 40 -14.23 5.32 -12.25
C ASP A 40 -13.19 6.05 -11.38
N THR A 41 -12.89 5.51 -10.19
CA THR A 41 -11.93 6.13 -9.27
C THR A 41 -10.50 6.02 -9.78
N GLY A 42 -10.13 4.91 -10.42
CA GLY A 42 -8.81 4.72 -11.01
C GLY A 42 -8.57 5.67 -12.20
N SER A 43 -9.54 5.79 -13.09
CA SER A 43 -9.49 6.72 -14.23
C SER A 43 -9.43 8.18 -13.75
N ALA A 44 -10.24 8.53 -12.75
CA ALA A 44 -10.27 9.88 -12.19
C ALA A 44 -8.89 10.25 -11.58
N THR A 45 -8.27 9.34 -10.81
CA THR A 45 -6.93 9.59 -10.25
C THR A 45 -5.87 9.77 -11.35
N ALA A 46 -5.87 8.91 -12.37
CA ALA A 46 -4.95 9.05 -13.48
C ALA A 46 -5.18 10.34 -14.27
N GLN A 47 -6.42 10.79 -14.41
CA GLN A 47 -6.75 12.06 -15.05
C GLN A 47 -6.26 13.24 -14.22
N GLU A 48 -6.50 13.25 -12.91
CA GLU A 48 -6.03 14.29 -11.99
C GLU A 48 -4.50 14.48 -12.06
N ILE A 49 -3.74 13.36 -12.15
CA ILE A 49 -2.29 13.43 -12.35
C ILE A 49 -1.94 14.10 -13.69
N ARG A 50 -2.62 13.75 -14.78
CA ARG A 50 -2.36 14.35 -16.10
C ARG A 50 -2.72 15.83 -16.15
N ASP A 51 -3.83 16.22 -15.50
CA ASP A 51 -4.26 17.63 -15.41
C ASP A 51 -3.24 18.49 -14.65
N ALA A 52 -2.56 17.88 -13.67
CA ALA A 52 -1.42 18.47 -12.96
C ALA A 52 -0.08 18.39 -13.73
N ARG A 53 -0.11 18.02 -15.03
CA ARG A 53 1.06 17.85 -15.92
C ARG A 53 2.00 16.72 -15.51
N GLY A 54 1.55 15.77 -14.70
CA GLY A 54 2.25 14.51 -14.42
C GLY A 54 1.96 13.47 -15.50
N GLU A 55 2.68 12.36 -15.46
CA GLU A 55 2.46 11.23 -16.34
C GLU A 55 1.83 10.06 -15.59
N ALA A 56 0.64 9.64 -16.01
CA ALA A 56 -0.01 8.47 -15.44
C ALA A 56 -0.95 7.78 -16.45
N PHE A 57 -1.17 6.48 -16.25
CA PHE A 57 -2.28 5.77 -16.85
C PHE A 57 -3.00 4.88 -15.82
N PHE A 58 -4.29 4.70 -16.04
CA PHE A 58 -5.10 3.77 -15.28
C PHE A 58 -4.95 2.35 -15.85
N MET A 59 -4.79 1.37 -14.96
CA MET A 59 -4.78 -0.04 -15.28
C MET A 59 -5.81 -0.77 -14.39
N PRO A 60 -6.92 -1.26 -14.94
CA PRO A 60 -7.89 -2.03 -14.16
C PRO A 60 -7.20 -3.28 -13.61
N THR A 61 -7.23 -3.45 -12.29
CA THR A 61 -6.49 -4.53 -11.65
C THR A 61 -7.17 -4.96 -10.36
N ASN A 62 -7.66 -6.19 -10.33
CA ASN A 62 -7.97 -6.92 -9.10
C ASN A 62 -6.69 -7.65 -8.65
N VAL A 63 -6.07 -7.17 -7.57
CA VAL A 63 -4.82 -7.74 -7.05
C VAL A 63 -4.97 -9.19 -6.55
N ALA A 64 -6.20 -9.66 -6.30
CA ALA A 64 -6.46 -11.05 -5.95
C ALA A 64 -6.41 -11.99 -7.17
N GLU A 65 -6.45 -11.46 -8.39
CA GLU A 65 -6.45 -12.23 -9.63
C GLU A 65 -5.06 -12.20 -10.28
N GLU A 66 -4.40 -13.35 -10.30
CA GLU A 66 -3.01 -13.47 -10.76
C GLU A 66 -2.81 -13.02 -12.21
N GLN A 67 -3.78 -13.31 -13.08
CA GLN A 67 -3.71 -12.93 -14.49
C GLN A 67 -3.79 -11.40 -14.67
N GLU A 68 -4.61 -10.71 -13.86
CA GLU A 68 -4.72 -9.26 -13.93
C GLU A 68 -3.46 -8.56 -13.40
N VAL A 69 -2.88 -9.09 -12.32
CA VAL A 69 -1.60 -8.60 -11.80
C VAL A 69 -0.47 -8.78 -12.84
N ARG A 70 -0.42 -9.95 -13.48
CA ARG A 70 0.54 -10.20 -14.55
C ARG A 70 0.36 -9.23 -15.71
N ALA A 71 -0.87 -9.03 -16.18
CA ALA A 71 -1.18 -8.10 -17.27
C ALA A 71 -0.82 -6.65 -16.90
N MET A 72 -1.02 -6.24 -15.65
CA MET A 72 -0.62 -4.93 -15.13
C MET A 72 0.89 -4.72 -15.29
N VAL A 73 1.70 -5.69 -14.85
CA VAL A 73 3.17 -5.58 -14.93
C VAL A 73 3.63 -5.62 -16.38
N GLU A 74 3.14 -6.56 -17.19
CA GLU A 74 3.49 -6.66 -18.63
C GLU A 74 3.14 -5.37 -19.39
N THR A 75 1.98 -4.78 -19.12
CA THR A 75 1.57 -3.50 -19.75
C THR A 75 2.47 -2.36 -19.31
N THR A 76 2.86 -2.33 -18.03
CA THR A 76 3.81 -1.33 -17.51
C THR A 76 5.16 -1.43 -18.22
N ILE A 77 5.72 -2.64 -18.33
CA ILE A 77 6.99 -2.89 -19.02
C ILE A 77 6.89 -2.55 -20.50
N LYS A 78 5.79 -2.94 -21.17
CA LYS A 78 5.58 -2.60 -22.58
C LYS A 78 5.55 -1.09 -22.81
N ARG A 79 4.97 -0.32 -21.87
CA ARG A 79 4.81 1.12 -22.01
C ARG A 79 6.07 1.91 -21.64
N TYR A 80 6.74 1.53 -20.57
CA TYR A 80 7.82 2.32 -19.97
C TYR A 80 9.19 1.64 -19.99
N GLY A 81 9.23 0.34 -20.32
CA GLY A 81 10.48 -0.43 -20.36
C GLY A 81 11.02 -0.84 -18.98
N ARG A 82 10.40 -0.36 -17.90
CA ARG A 82 10.90 -0.56 -16.52
C ARG A 82 9.82 -0.48 -15.46
N VAL A 83 10.13 -0.95 -14.26
CA VAL A 83 9.41 -0.70 -13.01
C VAL A 83 10.42 -0.44 -11.90
N ASP A 84 10.43 0.75 -11.32
CA ASP A 84 11.37 1.13 -10.26
C ASP A 84 10.78 1.01 -8.88
N ILE A 85 9.48 1.31 -8.76
CA ILE A 85 8.77 1.38 -7.48
C ILE A 85 7.49 0.55 -7.57
N LEU A 86 7.29 -0.31 -6.57
CA LEU A 86 6.01 -0.95 -6.29
C LEU A 86 5.50 -0.48 -4.94
N PHE A 87 4.39 0.27 -4.93
CA PHE A 87 3.67 0.60 -3.70
C PHE A 87 2.47 -0.32 -3.56
N ASN A 88 2.61 -1.37 -2.76
CA ASN A 88 1.58 -2.34 -2.42
C ASN A 88 0.65 -1.78 -1.34
N ASN A 89 -0.47 -1.18 -1.77
CA ASN A 89 -1.44 -0.55 -0.88
C ASN A 89 -2.82 -1.22 -0.93
N ALA A 90 -3.21 -1.83 -2.05
CA ALA A 90 -4.53 -2.44 -2.19
C ALA A 90 -4.86 -3.33 -0.98
N GLY A 91 -6.03 -3.11 -0.40
CA GLY A 91 -6.46 -3.85 0.78
C GLY A 91 -7.90 -3.55 1.15
N ILE A 92 -8.50 -4.49 1.86
CA ILE A 92 -9.87 -4.39 2.38
C ILE A 92 -9.87 -4.63 3.89
N GLN A 93 -10.85 -4.04 4.57
CA GLN A 93 -11.20 -4.37 5.94
C GLN A 93 -12.71 -4.57 6.01
N MET A 94 -13.13 -5.78 6.36
CA MET A 94 -14.55 -6.17 6.37
C MET A 94 -15.16 -5.93 7.74
N TYR A 95 -15.37 -4.66 8.10
CA TYR A 95 -15.97 -4.27 9.38
C TYR A 95 -17.32 -4.95 9.63
N GLY A 96 -17.53 -5.42 10.87
CA GLY A 96 -18.75 -6.13 11.29
C GLY A 96 -18.87 -7.57 10.76
N LYS A 97 -17.97 -7.98 9.84
CA LYS A 97 -17.89 -9.35 9.33
C LYS A 97 -16.60 -10.05 9.77
N ASP A 98 -15.52 -9.31 9.98
CA ASP A 98 -14.30 -9.83 10.60
C ASP A 98 -14.50 -9.85 12.12
N THR A 99 -14.54 -11.05 12.69
CA THR A 99 -14.99 -11.31 14.05
C THR A 99 -13.99 -12.18 14.82
N ARG A 100 -14.42 -12.74 15.96
CA ARG A 100 -13.65 -13.73 16.71
C ARG A 100 -13.45 -14.98 15.86
N LEU A 101 -12.32 -15.65 16.03
CA LEU A 101 -11.88 -16.74 15.15
C LEU A 101 -12.95 -17.81 14.90
N HIS A 102 -13.65 -18.29 15.94
CA HIS A 102 -14.64 -19.36 15.81
C HIS A 102 -15.98 -18.90 15.20
N GLU A 103 -16.20 -17.60 15.09
CA GLU A 103 -17.39 -16.97 14.50
C GLU A 103 -17.09 -16.42 13.08
N LEU A 104 -15.81 -16.37 12.68
CA LEU A 104 -15.37 -15.83 11.42
C LEU A 104 -15.71 -16.78 10.27
N SER A 105 -16.46 -16.30 9.27
CA SER A 105 -16.74 -17.10 8.09
C SER A 105 -15.49 -17.30 7.23
N THR A 106 -15.39 -18.50 6.63
CA THR A 106 -14.30 -18.82 5.70
C THR A 106 -14.25 -17.86 4.51
N GLU A 107 -15.40 -17.41 4.01
CA GLU A 107 -15.48 -16.44 2.92
C GLU A 107 -14.77 -15.12 3.29
N VAL A 108 -15.06 -14.57 4.47
CA VAL A 108 -14.42 -13.31 4.95
C VAL A 108 -12.92 -13.50 5.13
N TRP A 109 -12.51 -14.64 5.69
CA TRP A 109 -11.11 -15.00 5.85
C TRP A 109 -10.39 -15.07 4.51
N GLU A 110 -10.87 -15.88 3.58
CA GLU A 110 -10.22 -16.09 2.28
C GLU A 110 -10.18 -14.82 1.46
N ARG A 111 -11.30 -14.07 1.40
CA ARG A 111 -11.34 -12.81 0.66
C ARG A 111 -10.36 -11.77 1.22
N THR A 112 -10.26 -11.67 2.55
CA THR A 112 -9.33 -10.74 3.19
C THR A 112 -7.88 -11.11 2.89
N LEU A 113 -7.53 -12.39 2.99
CA LEU A 113 -6.17 -12.86 2.69
C LEU A 113 -5.85 -12.77 1.19
N ALA A 114 -6.81 -13.08 0.32
CA ALA A 114 -6.62 -12.98 -1.13
C ALA A 114 -6.26 -11.55 -1.57
N VAL A 115 -6.97 -10.56 -1.07
CA VAL A 115 -6.70 -9.15 -1.42
C VAL A 115 -5.46 -8.64 -0.68
N ASN A 116 -5.44 -8.74 0.66
CA ASN A 116 -4.44 -8.04 1.46
C ASN A 116 -3.06 -8.69 1.41
N LEU A 117 -2.98 -10.02 1.45
CA LEU A 117 -1.70 -10.74 1.56
C LEU A 117 -1.28 -11.34 0.21
N ARG A 118 -2.16 -12.15 -0.41
CA ARG A 118 -1.86 -12.78 -1.70
C ARG A 118 -1.66 -11.71 -2.79
N GLY A 119 -2.43 -10.62 -2.78
CA GLY A 119 -2.24 -9.51 -3.72
C GLY A 119 -0.86 -8.86 -3.62
N HIS A 120 -0.35 -8.60 -2.41
CA HIS A 120 1.01 -8.08 -2.21
C HIS A 120 2.08 -9.06 -2.73
N TYR A 121 1.90 -10.35 -2.44
CA TYR A 121 2.78 -11.41 -2.96
C TYR A 121 2.76 -11.45 -4.49
N LEU A 122 1.60 -11.46 -5.14
CA LEU A 122 1.48 -11.53 -6.59
C LEU A 122 2.13 -10.32 -7.26
N CYS A 123 1.85 -9.11 -6.78
CA CYS A 123 2.46 -7.90 -7.33
C CYS A 123 4.00 -7.95 -7.23
N ALA A 124 4.53 -8.32 -6.08
CA ALA A 124 5.97 -8.48 -5.89
C ALA A 124 6.55 -9.58 -6.79
N LYS A 125 5.90 -10.75 -6.87
CA LYS A 125 6.30 -11.90 -7.69
C LYS A 125 6.54 -11.51 -9.15
N TYR A 126 5.66 -10.69 -9.72
CA TYR A 126 5.76 -10.30 -11.12
C TYR A 126 6.66 -9.07 -11.38
N VAL A 127 6.83 -8.19 -10.38
CA VAL A 127 7.71 -7.01 -10.52
C VAL A 127 9.19 -7.36 -10.29
N ILE A 128 9.52 -8.20 -9.32
CA ILE A 128 10.88 -8.52 -8.92
C ILE A 128 11.77 -9.00 -10.07
N PRO A 129 11.35 -9.89 -11.00
CA PRO A 129 12.20 -10.29 -12.13
C PRO A 129 12.69 -9.13 -12.98
N HIS A 130 11.86 -8.10 -13.16
CA HIS A 130 12.24 -6.89 -13.90
C HIS A 130 13.20 -6.04 -13.09
N MET A 131 12.99 -5.88 -11.79
CA MET A 131 13.93 -5.16 -10.90
C MET A 131 15.29 -5.85 -10.82
N LEU A 132 15.33 -7.20 -10.82
CA LEU A 132 16.59 -7.97 -10.89
C LEU A 132 17.34 -7.70 -12.20
N THR A 133 16.63 -7.69 -13.32
CA THR A 133 17.23 -7.36 -14.63
C THR A 133 17.75 -5.91 -14.67
N GLN A 134 17.08 -4.99 -13.99
CA GLN A 134 17.47 -3.58 -13.85
C GLN A 134 18.63 -3.36 -12.88
N GLY A 135 18.93 -4.34 -12.01
CA GLY A 135 19.93 -4.24 -10.95
C GLY A 135 19.53 -3.29 -9.79
N ARG A 136 18.27 -2.87 -9.72
CA ARG A 136 17.72 -2.02 -8.65
C ARG A 136 16.21 -2.05 -8.60
N GLY A 137 15.64 -1.76 -7.43
CA GLY A 137 14.20 -1.62 -7.23
C GLY A 137 13.80 -1.17 -5.83
N CYS A 138 12.56 -0.75 -5.68
CA CYS A 138 11.99 -0.38 -4.39
C CYS A 138 10.57 -0.94 -4.25
N ILE A 139 10.34 -1.72 -3.19
CA ILE A 139 9.02 -2.23 -2.84
C ILE A 139 8.62 -1.66 -1.48
N ILE A 140 7.46 -1.04 -1.40
CA ILE A 140 6.90 -0.49 -0.17
C ILE A 140 5.56 -1.17 0.08
N ASN A 141 5.45 -1.90 1.17
CA ASN A 141 4.23 -2.59 1.58
C ASN A 141 3.44 -1.77 2.60
N LEU A 142 2.12 -1.67 2.43
CA LEU A 142 1.27 -1.05 3.42
C LEU A 142 0.84 -2.07 4.48
N ALA A 143 1.54 -2.06 5.61
CA ALA A 143 1.23 -2.87 6.78
C ALA A 143 0.16 -2.21 7.68
N SER A 144 0.11 -2.52 8.95
CA SER A 144 -0.80 -1.94 9.94
C SER A 144 -0.31 -2.26 11.36
N PRO A 145 -0.62 -1.44 12.37
CA PRO A 145 -0.45 -1.80 13.79
C PRO A 145 -1.12 -3.12 14.16
N THR A 146 -2.24 -3.47 13.49
CA THR A 146 -2.97 -4.72 13.73
C THR A 146 -2.21 -5.99 13.36
N GLY A 147 -1.21 -5.88 12.50
CA GLY A 147 -0.28 -6.98 12.21
C GLY A 147 0.86 -7.13 13.21
N MET A 148 1.01 -6.20 14.15
CA MET A 148 2.10 -6.15 15.12
C MET A 148 1.64 -6.33 16.56
N ARG A 149 0.37 -6.02 16.85
CA ARG A 149 -0.26 -6.25 18.15
C ARG A 149 -1.72 -6.68 17.96
N GLY A 150 -2.30 -7.35 19.00
CA GLY A 150 -3.66 -7.86 18.93
C GLY A 150 -4.73 -6.77 18.95
N TYR A 151 -5.75 -6.96 18.12
CA TYR A 151 -6.99 -6.17 18.12
C TYR A 151 -8.18 -7.10 18.09
N GLN A 152 -9.21 -6.79 18.89
CA GLN A 152 -10.42 -7.59 18.94
C GLN A 152 -11.22 -7.48 17.63
N ASN A 153 -11.83 -8.59 17.22
CA ASN A 153 -12.73 -8.67 16.06
C ASN A 153 -12.09 -8.20 14.74
N LEU A 154 -10.81 -8.51 14.57
CA LEU A 154 -10.03 -8.25 13.35
C LEU A 154 -9.12 -9.44 13.02
N THR A 155 -9.65 -10.66 13.14
CA THR A 155 -8.84 -11.89 13.00
C THR A 155 -8.22 -12.02 11.61
N ALA A 156 -9.02 -11.94 10.55
CA ALA A 156 -8.53 -12.06 9.17
C ALA A 156 -7.63 -10.87 8.79
N TYR A 157 -8.05 -9.65 9.13
CA TYR A 157 -7.29 -8.45 8.82
C TYR A 157 -5.93 -8.44 9.53
N SER A 158 -5.90 -8.73 10.85
CA SER A 158 -4.65 -8.79 11.61
C SER A 158 -3.70 -9.86 11.07
N THR A 159 -4.23 -11.05 10.73
CA THR A 159 -3.44 -12.12 10.12
C THR A 159 -2.85 -11.67 8.78
N SER A 160 -3.66 -11.03 7.93
CA SER A 160 -3.17 -10.52 6.64
C SER A 160 -2.06 -9.50 6.80
N LYS A 161 -2.19 -8.56 7.75
CA LYS A 161 -1.19 -7.52 8.02
C LYS A 161 0.06 -8.06 8.73
N GLY A 162 -0.08 -9.09 9.57
CA GLY A 162 1.05 -9.86 10.12
C GLY A 162 1.81 -10.62 9.03
N GLY A 163 1.07 -11.23 8.09
CA GLY A 163 1.65 -11.88 6.91
C GLY A 163 2.43 -10.90 6.03
N ILE A 164 1.93 -9.67 5.82
CA ILE A 164 2.67 -8.62 5.09
C ILE A 164 3.97 -8.27 5.82
N ALA A 165 3.96 -8.21 7.16
CA ALA A 165 5.17 -7.93 7.92
C ALA A 165 6.22 -9.03 7.75
N ALA A 166 5.82 -10.31 7.76
CA ALA A 166 6.69 -11.44 7.49
C ALA A 166 7.22 -11.42 6.05
N LEU A 167 6.33 -11.22 5.06
CA LEU A 167 6.67 -11.12 3.64
C LEU A 167 7.67 -9.99 3.37
N THR A 168 7.51 -8.83 4.01
CA THR A 168 8.44 -7.69 3.89
C THR A 168 9.84 -8.07 4.33
N ARG A 169 9.99 -8.75 5.48
CA ARG A 169 11.31 -9.21 5.99
C ARG A 169 11.94 -10.27 5.10
N ALA A 170 11.14 -11.24 4.65
CA ALA A 170 11.61 -12.29 3.75
C ALA A 170 12.15 -11.70 2.45
N MET A 171 11.38 -10.86 1.77
CA MET A 171 11.82 -10.21 0.54
C MET A 171 13.03 -9.29 0.76
N ALA A 172 13.09 -8.56 1.87
CA ALA A 172 14.25 -7.72 2.18
C ALA A 172 15.53 -8.56 2.36
N ALA A 173 15.43 -9.71 3.03
CA ALA A 173 16.56 -10.63 3.21
C ALA A 173 17.02 -11.24 1.89
N ASP A 174 16.06 -11.64 1.03
CA ASP A 174 16.37 -12.32 -0.21
C ASP A 174 16.99 -11.39 -1.26
N TYR A 175 16.49 -10.16 -1.39
CA TYR A 175 16.78 -9.29 -2.56
C TYR A 175 17.64 -8.06 -2.25
N SER A 176 18.05 -7.82 -0.98
CA SER A 176 18.89 -6.66 -0.66
C SER A 176 20.25 -6.66 -1.38
N ARG A 177 20.83 -7.84 -1.62
CA ARG A 177 22.08 -7.99 -2.36
C ARG A 177 21.97 -7.64 -3.84
N ASP A 178 20.75 -7.66 -4.36
CA ASP A 178 20.43 -7.28 -5.73
C ASP A 178 20.00 -5.80 -5.84
N HIS A 179 20.26 -5.02 -4.78
CA HIS A 179 19.87 -3.61 -4.67
C HIS A 179 18.35 -3.37 -4.80
N ILE A 180 17.54 -4.35 -4.40
CA ILE A 180 16.09 -4.20 -4.28
C ILE A 180 15.75 -3.97 -2.82
N ARG A 181 15.33 -2.75 -2.49
CA ARG A 181 14.94 -2.37 -1.14
C ARG A 181 13.47 -2.71 -0.90
N VAL A 182 13.19 -3.39 0.19
CA VAL A 182 11.83 -3.72 0.59
C VAL A 182 11.57 -3.21 2.00
N ASN A 183 10.57 -2.36 2.15
CA ASN A 183 10.18 -1.75 3.43
C ASN A 183 8.66 -1.80 3.62
N ALA A 184 8.21 -1.50 4.84
CA ALA A 184 6.79 -1.35 5.13
C ALA A 184 6.48 0.00 5.79
N ILE A 185 5.38 0.63 5.38
CA ILE A 185 4.76 1.72 6.12
C ILE A 185 3.66 1.15 7.00
N VAL A 186 3.56 1.66 8.22
CA VAL A 186 2.59 1.22 9.23
C VAL A 186 1.70 2.42 9.61
N PRO A 187 0.62 2.67 8.84
CA PRO A 187 -0.29 3.77 9.14
C PRO A 187 -1.12 3.47 10.39
N GLY A 188 -1.29 4.46 11.25
CA GLY A 188 -2.21 4.40 12.38
C GLY A 188 -3.68 4.54 11.98
N CYS A 189 -4.45 5.26 12.80
CA CYS A 189 -5.84 5.56 12.48
C CYS A 189 -5.90 6.74 11.50
N MET A 190 -6.22 6.43 10.24
CA MET A 190 -6.26 7.41 9.14
C MET A 190 -7.70 7.79 8.80
N ASP A 191 -7.92 9.06 8.51
CA ASP A 191 -9.18 9.57 7.95
C ASP A 191 -9.21 9.28 6.44
N THR A 192 -9.83 8.16 6.09
CA THR A 192 -9.89 7.64 4.72
C THR A 192 -11.24 6.99 4.47
N PRO A 193 -11.64 6.82 3.19
CA PRO A 193 -12.88 6.12 2.85
C PRO A 193 -13.03 4.74 3.51
N MET A 194 -11.94 4.00 3.71
CA MET A 194 -11.96 2.70 4.41
C MET A 194 -12.47 2.82 5.85
N ASN A 195 -12.20 3.92 6.50
CA ASN A 195 -12.58 4.18 7.90
C ASN A 195 -13.84 5.05 8.04
N ALA A 196 -14.40 5.59 6.94
CA ALA A 196 -15.47 6.58 6.97
C ALA A 196 -16.69 6.12 7.77
N ALA A 197 -17.19 4.90 7.52
CA ALA A 197 -18.34 4.36 8.24
C ALA A 197 -18.11 4.23 9.75
N ARG A 198 -16.87 4.00 10.17
CA ARG A 198 -16.49 3.88 11.57
C ARG A 198 -16.23 5.23 12.24
N LEU A 199 -15.73 6.18 11.48
CA LEU A 199 -15.41 7.53 11.96
C LEU A 199 -16.61 8.48 11.90
N SER A 200 -17.71 8.09 11.24
CA SER A 200 -18.98 8.84 11.27
C SER A 200 -19.72 8.72 12.62
N ASP A 201 -19.44 7.69 13.42
CA ASP A 201 -19.89 7.60 14.81
C ASP A 201 -18.95 8.43 15.69
N GLU A 202 -19.48 9.52 16.27
CA GLU A 202 -18.68 10.46 17.08
C GLU A 202 -18.08 9.79 18.32
N LYS A 203 -18.79 8.87 18.96
CA LYS A 203 -18.26 8.12 20.11
C LYS A 203 -17.05 7.28 19.72
N MET A 204 -17.14 6.56 18.62
CA MET A 204 -16.03 5.78 18.08
C MET A 204 -14.87 6.67 17.63
N ARG A 205 -15.17 7.81 17.04
CA ARG A 205 -14.17 8.80 16.64
C ARG A 205 -13.40 9.34 17.84
N GLN A 206 -14.08 9.76 18.89
CA GLN A 206 -13.46 10.25 20.13
C GLN A 206 -12.64 9.16 20.82
N GLN A 207 -13.15 7.94 20.84
CA GLN A 207 -12.41 6.80 21.39
C GLN A 207 -11.08 6.56 20.64
N ARG A 208 -11.10 6.69 19.31
CA ARG A 208 -9.87 6.59 18.48
C ARG A 208 -8.90 7.73 18.73
N LEU A 209 -9.40 8.96 18.79
CA LEU A 209 -8.59 10.14 19.12
C LEU A 209 -7.94 10.01 20.51
N GLY A 210 -8.67 9.45 21.47
CA GLY A 210 -8.14 9.19 22.81
C GLY A 210 -6.94 8.23 22.85
N MET A 211 -6.86 7.30 21.89
CA MET A 211 -5.75 6.34 21.76
C MET A 211 -4.50 6.91 21.07
N ILE A 212 -4.61 8.05 20.38
CA ILE A 212 -3.52 8.63 19.61
C ILE A 212 -2.84 9.72 20.44
N PRO A 213 -1.56 9.56 20.86
CA PRO A 213 -0.87 10.60 21.64
C PRO A 213 -0.87 11.97 20.96
N TYR A 214 -0.73 12.01 19.64
CA TYR A 214 -0.70 13.26 18.86
C TYR A 214 -2.09 13.92 18.67
N ARG A 215 -3.15 13.32 19.22
CA ARG A 215 -4.51 13.89 19.33
C ARG A 215 -5.19 14.29 18.01
N ARG A 216 -4.76 13.76 16.89
CA ARG A 216 -5.48 13.86 15.62
C ARG A 216 -5.48 12.53 14.86
N LEU A 217 -6.43 12.37 13.97
CA LEU A 217 -6.36 11.32 12.94
C LEU A 217 -5.25 11.66 11.95
N GLY A 218 -4.61 10.65 11.40
CA GLY A 218 -3.73 10.84 10.25
C GLY A 218 -4.55 11.11 8.98
N ASN A 219 -3.96 11.82 8.04
CA ASN A 219 -4.50 12.00 6.70
C ASN A 219 -3.63 11.25 5.68
N ALA A 220 -4.06 11.22 4.43
CA ALA A 220 -3.36 10.47 3.40
C ALA A 220 -1.98 11.08 3.05
N GLU A 221 -1.84 12.39 3.18
CA GLU A 221 -0.60 13.13 2.94
C GLU A 221 0.47 12.80 3.97
N ASP A 222 0.10 12.48 5.21
CA ASP A 222 1.04 12.04 6.24
C ASP A 222 1.79 10.77 5.79
N VAL A 223 1.13 9.88 5.04
CA VAL A 223 1.73 8.66 4.48
C VAL A 223 2.50 8.96 3.20
N ALA A 224 1.96 9.81 2.32
CA ALA A 224 2.54 10.07 1.01
C ALA A 224 3.96 10.67 1.09
N GLY A 225 4.22 11.53 2.08
CA GLY A 225 5.56 12.10 2.31
C GLY A 225 6.61 11.04 2.62
N LEU A 226 6.27 10.09 3.51
CA LEU A 226 7.16 8.97 3.84
C LEU A 226 7.31 7.99 2.66
N ALA A 227 6.25 7.75 1.91
CA ALA A 227 6.30 6.89 0.71
C ALA A 227 7.29 7.44 -0.33
N VAL A 228 7.33 8.76 -0.55
CA VAL A 228 8.31 9.40 -1.43
C VAL A 228 9.73 9.24 -0.88
N PHE A 229 9.95 9.49 0.42
CA PHE A 229 11.26 9.28 1.03
C PHE A 229 11.76 7.85 0.82
N LEU A 230 10.95 6.86 1.17
CA LEU A 230 11.33 5.44 1.02
C LEU A 230 11.54 5.02 -0.44
N ALA A 231 10.84 5.64 -1.39
CA ALA A 231 11.02 5.37 -2.82
C ALA A 231 12.28 6.02 -3.41
N SER A 232 12.77 7.11 -2.82
CA SER A 232 13.89 7.89 -3.32
C SER A 232 15.26 7.30 -2.92
N ASP A 233 16.32 7.82 -3.55
CA ASP A 233 17.71 7.47 -3.24
C ASP A 233 18.14 7.95 -1.83
N GLU A 234 17.39 8.89 -1.19
CA GLU A 234 17.61 9.31 0.19
C GLU A 234 17.45 8.15 1.20
N ALA A 235 16.69 7.12 0.82
CA ALA A 235 16.44 5.92 1.62
C ALA A 235 17.28 4.72 1.19
N ASP A 236 18.43 4.93 0.56
CA ASP A 236 19.27 3.85 -0.01
C ASP A 236 19.69 2.79 1.03
N TYR A 237 19.89 3.19 2.27
CA TYR A 237 20.24 2.27 3.37
C TYR A 237 19.03 1.79 4.20
N CYS A 238 17.80 2.09 3.74
CA CYS A 238 16.57 1.65 4.39
C CYS A 238 16.10 0.32 3.79
N VAL A 239 16.33 -0.80 4.49
CA VAL A 239 15.98 -2.15 4.04
C VAL A 239 15.37 -2.95 5.18
N GLY A 240 14.21 -3.57 4.95
CA GLY A 240 13.50 -4.40 5.95
C GLY A 240 12.83 -3.61 7.07
N GLY A 241 12.80 -2.29 6.99
CA GLY A 241 12.27 -1.39 8.01
C GLY A 241 10.74 -1.34 8.05
N PHE A 242 10.22 -1.03 9.25
CA PHE A 242 8.80 -0.78 9.51
C PHE A 242 8.66 0.65 10.03
N TYR A 243 8.08 1.51 9.22
CA TYR A 243 8.02 2.95 9.48
C TYR A 243 6.62 3.35 9.90
N ALA A 244 6.43 3.66 11.19
CA ALA A 244 5.14 4.08 11.72
C ALA A 244 4.79 5.51 11.28
N VAL A 245 3.54 5.68 10.83
CA VAL A 245 2.89 6.97 10.60
C VAL A 245 1.56 6.93 11.35
N ASP A 246 1.62 7.05 12.67
CA ASP A 246 0.52 6.64 13.55
C ASP A 246 0.22 7.62 14.70
N GLY A 247 0.89 8.77 14.73
CA GLY A 247 0.73 9.76 15.80
C GLY A 247 1.14 9.26 17.18
N GLY A 248 2.02 8.25 17.24
CA GLY A 248 2.49 7.66 18.48
C GLY A 248 1.63 6.50 19.01
N LEU A 249 0.63 6.02 18.23
CA LEU A 249 -0.27 4.94 18.64
C LEU A 249 0.46 3.66 19.06
N MET A 250 1.61 3.35 18.46
CA MET A 250 2.42 2.17 18.77
C MET A 250 3.51 2.41 19.80
N ALA A 251 3.72 3.64 20.23
CA ALA A 251 4.75 4.00 21.22
C ALA A 251 4.30 3.81 22.67
N ILE A 252 2.99 3.52 22.89
CA ILE A 252 2.37 3.34 24.21
C ILE A 252 1.61 2.02 24.31
#